data_ed86d7c44910fbe448d46dcef4bd2335
#
_entry.id   ed86d7c44910fbe448d46dcef4bd2335
#
_cell.length_a   1.000
_cell.length_b   1.000
_cell.length_c   1.000
_cell.angle_alpha   90.00
_cell.angle_beta   90.00
_cell.angle_gamma   90.00
#
_symmetry.space_group_name_H-M   'P 1'
#
loop_
_entity.id
_entity.type
_entity.pdbx_description
1 polymer ?
#
loop_
_entity_poly.entity_id
_entity_poly.type
_entity_poly.pdbx_seq_one_letter_code
_entity_poly.pdbx_strand_id
1 'polypeptide(L)'
;LAETDLGLLCAERLQIQRELSQNPSVEYVLRGGGRGTCVIPTNETYMTRVIDNLLQNAAKFTAAGSVTVCCDKDDRTRKLRIRVTDTGIGIAPDKQEWVFDRFTKVDSFKPGSGIGLYLCRLIVTRLGGAIRVCPDYRAGCCIEITLPY
;
A
#
# COMPACT_ATOMS: atom_id res chain seq x y z
N LEU A 1 -6.16 13.68 15.04
CA LEU A 1 -4.83 13.07 14.82
C LEU A 1 -4.24 12.63 16.15
N ALA A 2 -3.63 11.46 16.15
CA ALA A 2 -2.98 10.91 17.32
C ALA A 2 -1.67 10.23 16.90
N GLU A 3 -0.72 10.15 17.82
CA GLU A 3 0.53 9.41 17.59
C GLU A 3 0.19 7.97 17.23
N THR A 4 0.63 7.54 16.07
CA THR A 4 0.29 6.24 15.50
C THR A 4 1.56 5.53 15.05
N ASP A 5 1.75 4.29 15.49
CA ASP A 5 2.86 3.45 15.03
C ASP A 5 2.46 2.78 13.73
N LEU A 6 2.84 3.39 12.62
CA LEU A 6 2.48 2.88 11.30
C LEU A 6 3.24 1.62 10.92
N GLY A 7 4.44 1.42 11.47
CA GLY A 7 5.17 0.16 11.29
C GLY A 7 4.42 -1.02 11.91
N LEU A 8 3.94 -0.85 13.14
CA LEU A 8 3.15 -1.87 13.82
C LEU A 8 1.83 -2.11 13.09
N LEU A 9 1.17 -1.05 12.63
CA LEU A 9 -0.07 -1.16 11.87
C LEU A 9 0.14 -1.95 10.58
N CYS A 10 1.21 -1.66 9.84
CA CYS A 10 1.57 -2.42 8.64
C CYS A 10 1.76 -3.90 8.96
N ALA A 11 2.47 -4.22 10.04
CA ALA A 11 2.71 -5.61 10.44
C ALA A 11 1.41 -6.36 10.74
N GLU A 12 0.51 -5.71 11.47
CA GLU A 12 -0.79 -6.29 11.82
C GLU A 12 -1.65 -6.54 10.60
N ARG A 13 -1.75 -5.55 9.70
CA ARG A 13 -2.58 -5.67 8.50
C ARG A 13 -2.02 -6.69 7.51
N LEU A 14 -0.70 -6.77 7.42
CA LEU A 14 -0.03 -7.76 6.58
C LEU A 14 -0.34 -9.19 7.05
N GLN A 15 -0.30 -9.43 8.36
CA GLN A 15 -0.60 -10.74 8.92
C GLN A 15 -2.07 -11.13 8.66
N ILE A 16 -2.99 -10.18 8.82
CA ILE A 16 -4.41 -10.41 8.54
C ILE A 16 -4.62 -10.75 7.05
N GLN A 17 -3.97 -10.02 6.16
CA GLN A 17 -4.10 -10.29 4.73
C GLN A 17 -3.55 -11.66 4.35
N ARG A 18 -2.43 -12.06 4.96
CA ARG A 18 -1.86 -13.40 4.75
C ARG A 18 -2.88 -14.48 5.09
N GLU A 19 -3.54 -14.34 6.24
CA GLU A 19 -4.55 -15.29 6.69
C GLU A 19 -5.79 -15.29 5.82
N LEU A 20 -6.26 -14.12 5.39
CA LEU A 20 -7.44 -14.00 4.53
C LEU A 20 -7.23 -14.58 3.15
N SER A 21 -6.06 -14.38 2.55
CA SER A 21 -5.80 -14.82 1.19
C SER A 21 -5.60 -16.33 1.07
N GLN A 22 -5.10 -16.98 2.13
CA GLN A 22 -4.90 -18.44 2.18
C GLN A 22 -4.17 -18.98 0.95
N ASN A 23 -3.23 -18.21 0.42
CA ASN A 23 -2.47 -18.59 -0.77
C ASN A 23 -1.03 -18.92 -0.39
N PRO A 24 -0.66 -20.22 -0.30
CA PRO A 24 0.70 -20.61 0.10
C PRO A 24 1.76 -20.31 -0.96
N SER A 25 1.36 -19.95 -2.18
CA SER A 25 2.28 -19.57 -3.24
C SER A 25 2.74 -18.12 -3.15
N VAL A 26 2.19 -17.34 -2.23
CA VAL A 26 2.55 -15.94 -2.04
C VAL A 26 3.18 -15.76 -0.66
N GLU A 27 4.40 -15.22 -0.65
CA GLU A 27 5.10 -14.86 0.57
C GLU A 27 4.74 -13.41 0.94
N TYR A 28 4.42 -13.16 2.20
CA TYR A 28 4.11 -11.84 2.73
C TYR A 28 5.25 -11.38 3.63
N VAL A 29 5.92 -10.31 3.24
CA VAL A 29 7.18 -9.86 3.86
C VAL A 29 7.04 -8.43 4.37
N LEU A 30 7.50 -8.17 5.60
CA LEU A 30 7.62 -6.84 6.17
C LEU A 30 9.09 -6.43 6.20
N ARG A 31 9.38 -5.23 5.69
CA ARG A 31 10.72 -4.65 5.72
C ARG A 31 10.68 -3.28 6.37
N GLY A 32 11.61 -3.02 7.27
CA GLY A 32 11.62 -1.78 8.04
C GLY A 32 10.44 -1.69 8.98
N GLY A 33 10.16 -0.50 9.50
CA GLY A 33 8.99 -0.27 10.35
C GLY A 33 9.03 -0.96 11.70
N GLY A 34 10.19 -1.21 12.27
CA GLY A 34 10.30 -1.77 13.60
C GLY A 34 9.51 -0.94 14.61
N ARG A 35 9.08 -1.58 15.71
CA ARG A 35 8.26 -0.95 16.73
C ARG A 35 8.87 0.38 17.18
N GLY A 36 8.09 1.45 17.13
CA GLY A 36 8.51 2.78 17.55
C GLY A 36 9.31 3.57 16.53
N THR A 37 9.71 2.97 15.40
CA THR A 37 10.53 3.67 14.39
C THR A 37 9.70 4.48 13.40
N CYS A 38 8.42 4.18 13.25
CA CYS A 38 7.53 4.85 12.30
C CYS A 38 6.30 5.41 13.01
N VAL A 39 6.52 6.19 14.07
CA VAL A 39 5.44 6.83 14.83
C VAL A 39 5.30 8.27 14.34
N ILE A 40 4.11 8.63 13.88
CA ILE A 40 3.78 10.01 13.50
C ILE A 40 2.34 10.34 13.90
N PRO A 41 2.00 11.63 14.07
CA PRO A 41 0.60 12.01 14.27
C PRO A 41 -0.18 11.79 12.99
N THR A 42 -1.20 10.94 13.05
CA THR A 42 -2.06 10.67 11.89
C THR A 42 -3.37 10.04 12.35
N ASN A 43 -4.21 9.65 11.42
CA ASN A 43 -5.49 9.01 11.68
C ASN A 43 -5.37 7.50 11.45
N GLU A 44 -5.38 6.74 12.52
CA GLU A 44 -5.21 5.28 12.46
C GLU A 44 -6.30 4.60 11.64
N THR A 45 -7.57 5.02 11.80
CA THR A 45 -8.68 4.43 11.08
C THR A 45 -8.54 4.62 9.57
N TYR A 46 -8.17 5.83 9.15
CA TYR A 46 -7.94 6.13 7.74
C TYR A 46 -6.76 5.36 7.18
N MET A 47 -5.66 5.29 7.94
CA MET A 47 -4.48 4.57 7.48
C MET A 47 -4.71 3.06 7.43
N THR A 48 -5.51 2.50 8.33
CA THR A 48 -5.91 1.10 8.27
C THR A 48 -6.63 0.80 6.94
N ARG A 49 -7.55 1.66 6.53
CA ARG A 49 -8.27 1.50 5.26
C ARG A 49 -7.33 1.57 4.07
N VAL A 50 -6.40 2.51 4.09
CA VAL A 50 -5.43 2.66 2.99
C VAL A 50 -4.55 1.41 2.88
N ILE A 51 -3.97 0.98 3.98
CA ILE A 51 -3.08 -0.18 4.00
C ILE A 51 -3.85 -1.44 3.58
N ASP A 52 -5.05 -1.66 4.10
CA ASP A 52 -5.87 -2.81 3.72
C ASP A 52 -6.18 -2.82 2.23
N ASN A 53 -6.56 -1.67 1.67
CA ASN A 53 -6.86 -1.57 0.24
C ASN A 53 -5.63 -1.90 -0.62
N LEU A 54 -4.46 -1.40 -0.23
CA LEU A 54 -3.23 -1.69 -0.96
C LEU A 54 -2.85 -3.16 -0.87
N LEU A 55 -2.99 -3.77 0.31
CA LEU A 55 -2.68 -5.18 0.51
C LEU A 55 -3.67 -6.10 -0.21
N GLN A 56 -4.96 -5.79 -0.17
CA GLN A 56 -5.98 -6.53 -0.90
C GLN A 56 -5.72 -6.47 -2.41
N ASN A 57 -5.36 -5.29 -2.90
CA ASN A 57 -5.04 -5.11 -4.31
C ASN A 57 -3.80 -5.93 -4.71
N ALA A 58 -2.74 -5.89 -3.91
CA ALA A 58 -1.54 -6.67 -4.16
C ALA A 58 -1.82 -8.18 -4.16
N ALA A 59 -2.58 -8.66 -3.18
CA ALA A 59 -2.96 -10.07 -3.08
C ALA A 59 -3.80 -10.51 -4.28
N LYS A 60 -4.73 -9.66 -4.71
CA LYS A 60 -5.62 -9.94 -5.83
C LYS A 60 -4.86 -10.15 -7.14
N PHE A 61 -3.79 -9.39 -7.36
CA PHE A 61 -3.03 -9.43 -8.61
C PHE A 61 -1.75 -10.27 -8.55
N THR A 62 -1.49 -10.93 -7.42
CA THR A 62 -0.31 -11.79 -7.26
C THR A 62 -0.77 -13.23 -7.04
N ALA A 63 -0.67 -14.07 -8.09
CA ALA A 63 -1.03 -15.47 -8.00
C ALA A 63 0.06 -16.29 -7.29
N ALA A 64 1.31 -15.95 -7.52
CA ALA A 64 2.48 -16.57 -6.89
C ALA A 64 3.61 -15.56 -6.83
N GLY A 65 4.46 -15.67 -5.84
CA GLY A 65 5.57 -14.76 -5.64
C GLY A 65 5.54 -14.11 -4.27
N SER A 66 5.57 -12.77 -4.23
CA SER A 66 5.64 -12.07 -2.94
C SER A 66 4.87 -10.75 -2.92
N VAL A 67 4.41 -10.39 -1.74
CA VAL A 67 3.89 -9.07 -1.39
C VAL A 67 4.76 -8.55 -0.25
N THR A 68 5.41 -7.42 -0.45
CA THR A 68 6.33 -6.82 0.51
C THR A 68 5.81 -5.45 0.94
N VAL A 69 5.76 -5.22 2.24
CA VAL A 69 5.44 -3.90 2.80
C VAL A 69 6.72 -3.35 3.41
N CYS A 70 7.05 -2.12 3.04
CA CYS A 70 8.18 -1.40 3.61
C CYS A 70 7.67 -0.11 4.23
N CYS A 71 8.07 0.17 5.47
CA CYS A 71 7.73 1.40 6.16
C CYS A 71 9.01 2.04 6.68
N ASP A 72 9.27 3.27 6.28
CA ASP A 72 10.43 3.99 6.77
C ASP A 72 10.11 5.47 7.01
N LYS A 73 10.83 6.06 7.96
CA LYS A 73 10.64 7.43 8.40
C LYS A 73 11.94 8.18 8.18
N ASP A 74 11.89 9.27 7.42
CA ASP A 74 13.04 10.13 7.14
C ASP A 74 12.90 11.44 7.89
N ASP A 75 13.63 11.59 8.99
CA ASP A 75 13.58 12.78 9.82
C ASP A 75 14.21 14.00 9.15
N ARG A 76 15.05 13.81 8.15
CA ARG A 76 15.67 14.92 7.40
C ARG A 76 14.63 15.64 6.55
N THR A 77 13.81 14.88 5.83
CA THR A 77 12.76 15.44 4.98
C THR A 77 11.44 15.58 5.71
N ARG A 78 11.34 15.00 6.92
CA ARG A 78 10.13 14.93 7.72
C ARG A 78 8.99 14.27 6.95
N LYS A 79 9.30 13.12 6.35
CA LYS A 79 8.34 12.32 5.59
C LYS A 79 8.44 10.87 5.99
N LEU A 80 7.28 10.22 6.07
CA LEU A 80 7.18 8.79 6.28
C LEU A 80 6.71 8.17 4.97
N ARG A 81 7.35 7.06 4.57
CA ARG A 81 6.97 6.33 3.35
C ARG A 81 6.50 4.94 3.70
N ILE A 82 5.43 4.54 3.01
CA ILE A 82 4.97 3.15 3.02
C ILE A 82 4.94 2.70 1.56
N ARG A 83 5.60 1.57 1.28
CA ARG A 83 5.57 0.95 -0.05
C ARG A 83 4.95 -0.43 0.06
N VAL A 84 4.01 -0.71 -0.83
CA VAL A 84 3.45 -2.05 -1.00
C VAL A 84 3.87 -2.54 -2.38
N THR A 85 4.69 -3.56 -2.41
CA THR A 85 5.33 -4.07 -3.62
C THR A 85 4.91 -5.50 -3.85
N ASP A 86 4.46 -5.83 -5.06
CA ASP A 86 4.12 -7.19 -5.41
C ASP A 86 4.85 -7.64 -6.67
N THR A 87 4.89 -8.96 -6.88
CA THR A 87 5.49 -9.57 -8.06
C THR A 87 4.40 -10.10 -9.01
N GLY A 88 3.23 -9.46 -9.01
CA GLY A 88 2.09 -9.84 -9.83
C GLY A 88 2.14 -9.29 -11.26
N ILE A 89 0.97 -9.02 -11.81
CA ILE A 89 0.86 -8.63 -13.23
C ILE A 89 1.41 -7.25 -13.55
N GLY A 90 1.56 -6.38 -12.53
CA GLY A 90 2.05 -5.02 -12.72
C GLY A 90 1.02 -4.08 -13.33
N ILE A 91 1.44 -2.85 -13.52
CA ILE A 91 0.63 -1.80 -14.14
C ILE A 91 1.44 -1.19 -15.27
N ALA A 92 0.87 -1.18 -16.49
CA ALA A 92 1.52 -0.58 -17.65
C ALA A 92 1.82 0.90 -17.39
N PRO A 93 2.96 1.44 -17.88
CA PRO A 93 3.34 2.82 -17.59
C PRO A 93 2.28 3.86 -17.94
N ASP A 94 1.53 3.66 -19.01
CA ASP A 94 0.46 4.58 -19.44
C ASP A 94 -0.78 4.50 -18.55
N LYS A 95 -0.87 3.50 -17.66
CA LYS A 95 -1.99 3.33 -16.74
C LYS A 95 -1.68 3.75 -15.31
N GLN A 96 -0.44 4.12 -15.00
CA GLN A 96 -0.01 4.35 -13.62
C GLN A 96 -0.73 5.52 -12.94
N GLU A 97 -1.05 6.59 -13.67
CA GLU A 97 -1.88 7.67 -13.15
C GLU A 97 -3.36 7.29 -13.16
N TRP A 98 -3.79 6.61 -14.22
CA TRP A 98 -5.17 6.23 -14.43
C TRP A 98 -5.72 5.31 -13.33
N VAL A 99 -4.89 4.44 -12.74
CA VAL A 99 -5.38 3.46 -11.74
C VAL A 99 -5.94 4.10 -10.47
N PHE A 100 -5.61 5.35 -10.21
CA PHE A 100 -6.15 6.08 -9.06
C PHE A 100 -7.45 6.81 -9.37
N ASP A 101 -7.92 6.78 -10.61
CA ASP A 101 -9.18 7.38 -10.97
C ASP A 101 -10.34 6.49 -10.54
N ARG A 102 -11.48 7.12 -10.35
CA ARG A 102 -12.68 6.45 -9.87
C ARG A 102 -13.18 5.41 -10.88
N PHE A 103 -13.50 4.21 -10.39
CA PHE A 103 -14.07 3.09 -11.15
C PHE A 103 -13.15 2.50 -12.20
N THR A 104 -11.84 2.75 -12.13
CA THR A 104 -10.87 2.12 -13.03
C THR A 104 -10.53 0.71 -12.56
N LYS A 105 -10.20 -0.18 -13.51
CA LYS A 105 -9.73 -1.53 -13.22
C LYS A 105 -8.58 -1.87 -14.15
N VAL A 106 -7.48 -2.37 -13.58
CA VAL A 106 -6.33 -2.85 -14.37
C VAL A 106 -6.67 -4.14 -15.09
N ASP A 107 -7.41 -5.03 -14.43
CA ASP A 107 -7.87 -6.31 -14.98
C ASP A 107 -9.37 -6.40 -14.80
N SER A 108 -10.14 -6.29 -15.89
CA SER A 108 -11.59 -6.30 -15.84
C SER A 108 -12.19 -7.64 -15.48
N PHE A 109 -11.39 -8.73 -15.52
CA PHE A 109 -11.85 -10.06 -15.13
C PHE A 109 -11.75 -10.29 -13.63
N LYS A 110 -11.02 -9.46 -12.89
CA LYS A 110 -10.91 -9.58 -11.45
C LYS A 110 -12.06 -8.84 -10.77
N PRO A 111 -12.65 -9.42 -9.70
CA PRO A 111 -13.72 -8.75 -8.98
C PRO A 111 -13.21 -7.49 -8.27
N GLY A 112 -14.09 -6.53 -8.12
CA GLY A 112 -13.79 -5.28 -7.43
C GLY A 112 -14.57 -4.14 -8.02
N SER A 113 -14.79 -3.09 -7.23
CA SER A 113 -15.56 -1.92 -7.62
C SER A 113 -14.76 -0.90 -8.44
N GLY A 114 -13.42 -0.97 -8.40
CA GLY A 114 -12.55 0.03 -9.02
C GLY A 114 -12.43 1.32 -8.22
N ILE A 115 -12.83 1.33 -6.96
CA ILE A 115 -12.75 2.53 -6.11
C ILE A 115 -11.71 2.44 -5.00
N GLY A 116 -11.11 1.26 -4.78
CA GLY A 116 -10.14 1.06 -3.70
C GLY A 116 -8.93 2.01 -3.78
N LEU A 117 -8.29 2.09 -4.93
CA LEU A 117 -7.13 2.98 -5.12
C LEU A 117 -7.55 4.45 -5.14
N TYR A 118 -8.70 4.77 -5.71
CA TYR A 118 -9.27 6.12 -5.67
C TYR A 118 -9.48 6.56 -4.21
N LEU A 119 -10.05 5.69 -3.39
CA LEU A 119 -10.26 5.97 -1.97
C LEU A 119 -8.94 6.20 -1.24
N CYS A 120 -7.92 5.39 -1.55
CA CYS A 120 -6.59 5.59 -0.99
C CYS A 120 -6.04 6.98 -1.31
N ARG A 121 -6.19 7.42 -2.56
CA ARG A 121 -5.74 8.75 -2.96
C ARG A 121 -6.49 9.85 -2.21
N LEU A 122 -7.81 9.72 -2.07
CA LEU A 122 -8.59 10.69 -1.31
C LEU A 122 -8.11 10.82 0.13
N ILE A 123 -7.93 9.68 0.80
CA ILE A 123 -7.51 9.65 2.20
C ILE A 123 -6.10 10.24 2.35
N VAL A 124 -5.16 9.78 1.55
CA VAL A 124 -3.76 10.22 1.62
C VAL A 124 -3.66 11.71 1.34
N THR A 125 -4.41 12.20 0.35
CA THR A 125 -4.45 13.65 0.03
C THR A 125 -4.99 14.45 1.20
N ARG A 126 -6.03 13.97 1.87
CA ARG A 126 -6.58 14.64 3.06
C ARG A 126 -5.59 14.69 4.22
N LEU A 127 -4.71 13.70 4.30
CA LEU A 127 -3.67 13.67 5.33
C LEU A 127 -2.44 14.51 4.94
N GLY A 128 -2.51 15.21 3.81
CA GLY A 128 -1.42 16.07 3.35
C GLY A 128 -0.32 15.33 2.61
N GLY A 129 -0.53 14.07 2.28
CA GLY A 129 0.46 13.23 1.62
C GLY A 129 0.22 13.05 0.14
N ALA A 130 0.92 12.07 -0.44
CA ALA A 130 0.83 11.73 -1.84
C ALA A 130 0.89 10.20 -2.01
N ILE A 131 0.29 9.71 -3.07
CA ILE A 131 0.32 8.29 -3.45
C ILE A 131 0.69 8.19 -4.92
N ARG A 132 1.55 7.22 -5.27
CA ARG A 132 1.96 7.02 -6.65
C ARG A 132 2.32 5.55 -6.91
N VAL A 133 2.28 5.16 -8.17
CA VAL A 133 2.91 3.93 -8.64
C VAL A 133 4.37 4.25 -8.91
N CYS A 134 5.29 3.42 -8.39
CA CYS A 134 6.72 3.62 -8.62
C CYS A 134 7.06 3.24 -10.07
N PRO A 135 7.47 4.19 -10.93
CA PRO A 135 7.62 3.90 -12.36
C PRO A 135 8.83 3.02 -12.67
N ASP A 136 9.79 2.95 -11.78
CA ASP A 136 11.03 2.19 -12.02
C ASP A 136 10.92 0.72 -11.65
N TYR A 137 9.85 0.30 -10.98
CA TYR A 137 9.66 -1.08 -10.58
C TYR A 137 8.94 -1.84 -11.69
N ARG A 138 9.56 -2.91 -12.21
CA ARG A 138 9.07 -3.65 -13.39
C ARG A 138 8.69 -5.09 -13.13
N ALA A 139 9.00 -5.63 -11.94
CA ALA A 139 8.74 -7.03 -11.61
C ALA A 139 7.30 -7.29 -11.17
N GLY A 140 6.48 -6.28 -11.12
CA GLY A 140 5.08 -6.30 -10.69
C GLY A 140 4.61 -4.88 -10.45
N CYS A 141 3.95 -4.64 -9.31
CA CYS A 141 3.47 -3.31 -8.95
C CYS A 141 4.11 -2.84 -7.64
N CYS A 142 4.49 -1.58 -7.58
CA CYS A 142 4.92 -0.92 -6.35
C CYS A 142 4.13 0.36 -6.19
N ILE A 143 3.36 0.46 -5.10
CA ILE A 143 2.61 1.68 -4.76
C ILE A 143 3.26 2.29 -3.53
N GLU A 144 3.56 3.58 -3.62
CA GLU A 144 4.23 4.33 -2.55
C GLU A 144 3.30 5.41 -2.01
N ILE A 145 3.20 5.45 -0.68
CA ILE A 145 2.54 6.53 0.04
C ILE A 145 3.60 7.34 0.77
N THR A 146 3.48 8.66 0.70
CA THR A 146 4.34 9.58 1.45
C THR A 146 3.46 10.46 2.33
N LEU A 147 3.75 10.51 3.62
CA LEU A 147 3.02 11.33 4.58
C LEU A 147 3.99 12.33 5.23
N PRO A 148 3.63 13.62 5.31
CA PRO A 148 4.41 14.59 6.07
C PRO A 148 4.16 14.46 7.57
N TYR A 149 5.10 14.93 8.38
CA TYR A 149 4.89 15.02 9.82
C TYR A 149 5.67 16.13 10.50
#